data_952e9854e5bc656708dbfecac3751ff2
#
_entry.id   952e9854e5bc656708dbfecac3751ff2
#
_cell.length_a   1.000
_cell.length_b   1.000
_cell.length_c   1.000
_cell.angle_alpha   90.00
_cell.angle_beta   90.00
_cell.angle_gamma   90.00
#
_symmetry.space_group_name_H-M   'P 1'
#
loop_
_entity.id
_entity.type
_entity.pdbx_description
1 polymer ?
#
loop_
_entity_poly.entity_id
_entity_poly.type
_entity_poly.pdbx_seq_one_letter_code
_entity_poly.pdbx_strand_id
1 'polypeptide(L)'
;MKVVYPICCGVDVHKSFFVATIIKTEGITPKYSKKRFSTFNNEILRFKQWLIDNDCYDVCMESTGKYWVPVFNLLEDKINVTIASPKWVRAVKGNKDDSKDSKWIGDLFRLGLVPGSFIPPKSIRVLREYTRYRYKLVSCKSSEKNRFQNSFTVCNVALDSVVSDMFGVSASAITDYLIKTDNFDPEHCKSLLKRSLKKKADLVIDAISGYQIAPAQKERMLMVRSHLDYIEKAIDTVDRGIDAIAAPYESYISLLCSIPGVDRRSAITIISEIGTDISQFSNSKRLCRWAGLTPGNNESAGKKKSVRITRAGVYLKPALVQVAHAAVKSSKSPYYKNKYECISKRRGKKRAIIAIARMILTAVFQMFKTGEIWNPTDLFKVDLPPVLQEKQKQKAIQNAIKLLAAQGFTVSENPNPAV
;
A
#
# COMPACT_ATOMS: atom_id res chain seq x y z
N MET A 1 30.37 -4.07 25.75
CA MET A 1 29.06 -4.45 25.18
C MET A 1 28.96 -5.97 25.15
N LYS A 2 27.77 -6.54 25.40
CA LYS A 2 27.55 -7.99 25.33
C LYS A 2 27.56 -8.44 23.87
N VAL A 3 28.31 -9.49 23.55
CA VAL A 3 28.29 -10.13 22.23
C VAL A 3 27.02 -10.96 22.13
N VAL A 4 26.20 -10.70 21.07
CA VAL A 4 24.94 -11.41 20.81
C VAL A 4 25.17 -12.59 19.86
N TYR A 5 26.01 -12.41 18.84
CA TYR A 5 26.39 -13.43 17.86
C TYR A 5 27.89 -13.70 17.92
N PRO A 6 28.34 -14.75 18.66
CA PRO A 6 29.77 -15.05 18.82
C PRO A 6 30.47 -15.41 17.51
N ILE A 7 29.74 -16.11 16.61
CA ILE A 7 30.18 -16.42 15.25
C ILE A 7 29.14 -15.81 14.29
N CYS A 8 29.56 -14.89 13.46
CA CYS A 8 28.67 -14.27 12.46
C CYS A 8 29.44 -13.78 11.24
N CYS A 9 28.72 -13.42 10.19
CA CYS A 9 29.31 -12.91 8.98
C CYS A 9 28.63 -11.58 8.56
N GLY A 10 29.44 -10.56 8.30
CA GLY A 10 28.99 -9.35 7.63
C GLY A 10 29.27 -9.43 6.13
N VAL A 11 28.30 -9.03 5.31
CA VAL A 11 28.41 -9.10 3.83
C VAL A 11 28.04 -7.75 3.23
N ASP A 12 28.96 -7.22 2.45
CA ASP A 12 28.70 -6.06 1.57
C ASP A 12 28.49 -6.55 0.14
N VAL A 13 27.32 -6.24 -0.44
CA VAL A 13 26.86 -6.82 -1.72
C VAL A 13 26.85 -5.77 -2.82
N HIS A 14 27.59 -6.04 -3.90
CA HIS A 14 27.58 -5.28 -5.14
C HIS A 14 26.92 -6.06 -6.30
N LYS A 15 26.82 -5.42 -7.47
CA LYS A 15 26.19 -6.01 -8.64
C LYS A 15 26.89 -7.28 -9.14
N SER A 16 28.22 -7.31 -9.18
CA SER A 16 29.03 -8.38 -9.78
C SER A 16 29.81 -9.20 -8.77
N PHE A 17 29.93 -8.76 -7.54
CA PHE A 17 30.64 -9.44 -6.46
C PHE A 17 30.07 -9.04 -5.11
N PHE A 18 30.48 -9.77 -4.07
CA PHE A 18 30.28 -9.38 -2.69
C PHE A 18 31.51 -9.74 -1.85
N VAL A 19 31.68 -8.98 -0.78
CA VAL A 19 32.75 -9.20 0.19
C VAL A 19 32.12 -9.67 1.49
N ALA A 20 32.60 -10.80 2.00
CA ALA A 20 32.12 -11.42 3.23
C ALA A 20 33.25 -11.49 4.27
N THR A 21 32.93 -11.13 5.51
CA THR A 21 33.86 -11.21 6.64
C THR A 21 33.21 -12.03 7.75
N ILE A 22 33.72 -13.24 8.00
CA ILE A 22 33.36 -14.05 9.17
C ILE A 22 34.09 -13.47 10.39
N ILE A 23 33.38 -13.36 11.49
CA ILE A 23 33.89 -12.90 12.79
C ILE A 23 33.65 -14.02 13.80
N LYS A 24 34.73 -14.58 14.35
CA LYS A 24 34.69 -15.53 15.47
C LYS A 24 35.18 -14.83 16.70
N THR A 25 34.36 -14.75 17.76
CA THR A 25 34.70 -14.06 19.02
C THR A 25 35.03 -15.10 20.09
N GLU A 26 36.29 -15.17 20.47
CA GLU A 26 36.79 -15.97 21.58
C GLU A 26 37.03 -15.04 22.77
N GLY A 27 36.21 -15.18 23.81
CA GLY A 27 36.25 -14.24 24.93
C GLY A 27 35.86 -12.82 24.51
N ILE A 28 36.82 -11.88 24.55
CA ILE A 28 36.61 -10.46 24.19
C ILE A 28 37.18 -10.16 22.82
N THR A 29 38.11 -10.95 22.31
CA THR A 29 38.89 -10.66 21.08
C THR A 29 38.24 -11.29 19.84
N PRO A 30 37.86 -10.50 18.84
CA PRO A 30 37.34 -11.01 17.57
C PRO A 30 38.48 -11.39 16.61
N LYS A 31 38.34 -12.56 15.97
CA LYS A 31 39.16 -13.00 14.83
C LYS A 31 38.38 -12.83 13.55
N TYR A 32 38.99 -12.34 12.49
CA TYR A 32 38.36 -12.02 11.24
C TYR A 32 38.92 -12.89 10.10
N SER A 33 38.01 -13.51 9.32
CA SER A 33 38.33 -14.21 8.07
C SER A 33 37.52 -13.59 6.93
N LYS A 34 38.22 -13.11 5.92
CA LYS A 34 37.60 -12.36 4.82
C LYS A 34 37.80 -13.04 3.50
N LYS A 35 36.73 -13.10 2.68
CA LYS A 35 36.79 -13.58 1.30
C LYS A 35 35.92 -12.73 0.39
N ARG A 36 36.27 -12.69 -0.89
CA ARG A 36 35.51 -12.07 -1.98
C ARG A 36 34.96 -13.17 -2.88
N PHE A 37 33.69 -13.03 -3.28
CA PHE A 37 32.98 -13.95 -4.17
C PHE A 37 32.33 -13.18 -5.28
N SER A 38 32.14 -13.78 -6.47
CA SER A 38 31.28 -13.24 -7.51
C SER A 38 29.80 -13.52 -7.18
N THR A 39 28.88 -12.80 -7.83
CA THR A 39 27.44 -13.01 -7.67
C THR A 39 26.87 -14.16 -8.53
N PHE A 40 27.74 -14.99 -9.13
CA PHE A 40 27.29 -16.19 -9.83
C PHE A 40 26.87 -17.30 -8.84
N ASN A 41 25.85 -18.08 -9.21
CA ASN A 41 25.27 -19.07 -8.30
C ASN A 41 26.31 -20.06 -7.73
N ASN A 42 27.27 -20.54 -8.54
CA ASN A 42 28.31 -21.44 -8.06
C ASN A 42 29.18 -20.80 -6.97
N GLU A 43 29.49 -19.52 -7.10
CA GLU A 43 30.28 -18.80 -6.09
C GLU A 43 29.47 -18.50 -4.83
N ILE A 44 28.16 -18.24 -4.97
CA ILE A 44 27.25 -18.10 -3.81
C ILE A 44 27.13 -19.45 -3.08
N LEU A 45 27.08 -20.58 -3.80
CA LEU A 45 27.11 -21.92 -3.17
C LEU A 45 28.45 -22.22 -2.48
N ARG A 46 29.60 -21.78 -3.05
CA ARG A 46 30.89 -21.85 -2.41
C ARG A 46 30.95 -20.97 -1.15
N PHE A 47 30.34 -19.81 -1.19
CA PHE A 47 30.18 -18.95 -0.01
C PHE A 47 29.35 -19.64 1.07
N LYS A 48 28.22 -20.24 0.71
CA LYS A 48 27.38 -21.01 1.62
C LYS A 48 28.18 -22.15 2.28
N GLN A 49 28.95 -22.91 1.50
CA GLN A 49 29.80 -23.98 2.04
C GLN A 49 30.86 -23.41 2.98
N TRP A 50 31.52 -22.30 2.60
CA TRP A 50 32.50 -21.64 3.46
C TRP A 50 31.95 -21.16 4.79
N LEU A 51 30.68 -20.71 4.82
CA LEU A 51 29.98 -20.38 6.08
C LEU A 51 29.78 -21.62 6.95
N ILE A 52 29.31 -22.73 6.35
CA ILE A 52 29.04 -24.00 7.04
C ILE A 52 30.37 -24.58 7.61
N ASP A 53 31.44 -24.60 6.82
CA ASP A 53 32.76 -25.09 7.22
C ASP A 53 33.38 -24.29 8.41
N ASN A 54 32.85 -23.09 8.63
CA ASN A 54 33.27 -22.20 9.73
C ASN A 54 32.25 -22.11 10.86
N ASP A 55 31.21 -22.95 10.91
CA ASP A 55 30.11 -22.93 11.88
C ASP A 55 29.40 -21.58 11.96
N CYS A 56 29.38 -20.82 10.85
CA CYS A 56 28.81 -19.48 10.75
C CYS A 56 27.40 -19.53 10.17
N TYR A 57 26.40 -19.61 11.01
CA TYR A 57 24.99 -19.69 10.60
C TYR A 57 24.24 -18.35 10.66
N ASP A 58 24.85 -17.30 11.18
CA ASP A 58 24.25 -15.97 11.30
C ASP A 58 24.95 -14.98 10.36
N VAL A 59 24.24 -14.47 9.38
CA VAL A 59 24.75 -13.57 8.33
C VAL A 59 23.96 -12.27 8.30
N CYS A 60 24.65 -11.14 8.21
CA CYS A 60 24.04 -9.84 8.00
C CYS A 60 24.48 -9.25 6.66
N MET A 61 23.51 -8.85 5.82
CA MET A 61 23.74 -8.20 4.53
C MET A 61 23.06 -6.82 4.47
N GLU A 62 23.71 -5.86 3.81
CA GLU A 62 23.06 -4.58 3.53
C GLU A 62 22.03 -4.71 2.38
N SER A 63 20.89 -4.02 2.51
CA SER A 63 19.82 -4.01 1.49
C SER A 63 20.10 -3.05 0.34
N THR A 64 21.28 -3.11 -0.26
CA THR A 64 21.64 -2.27 -1.42
C THR A 64 20.94 -2.77 -2.68
N GLY A 65 19.98 -1.98 -3.17
CA GLY A 65 19.19 -2.32 -4.35
C GLY A 65 18.49 -3.67 -4.24
N LYS A 66 18.65 -4.52 -5.26
CA LYS A 66 18.14 -5.91 -5.29
C LYS A 66 19.27 -6.95 -5.31
N TYR A 67 20.53 -6.53 -5.20
CA TYR A 67 21.69 -7.41 -5.38
C TYR A 67 21.82 -8.45 -4.26
N TRP A 68 21.30 -8.17 -3.07
CA TRP A 68 21.26 -9.11 -1.95
C TRP A 68 20.29 -10.29 -2.17
N VAL A 69 19.26 -10.12 -3.05
CA VAL A 69 18.18 -11.11 -3.22
C VAL A 69 18.69 -12.47 -3.73
N PRO A 70 19.54 -12.58 -4.77
CA PRO A 70 20.08 -13.86 -5.20
C PRO A 70 20.90 -14.57 -4.11
N VAL A 71 21.70 -13.82 -3.34
CA VAL A 71 22.49 -14.37 -2.22
C VAL A 71 21.55 -14.88 -1.14
N PHE A 72 20.56 -14.09 -0.75
CA PHE A 72 19.55 -14.47 0.24
C PHE A 72 18.83 -15.76 -0.16
N ASN A 73 18.34 -15.85 -1.40
CA ASN A 73 17.58 -17.01 -1.90
C ASN A 73 18.33 -18.33 -1.85
N LEU A 74 19.67 -18.31 -1.97
CA LEU A 74 20.53 -19.50 -1.90
C LEU A 74 21.00 -19.83 -0.49
N LEU A 75 20.89 -18.89 0.46
CA LEU A 75 21.30 -19.09 1.84
C LEU A 75 20.13 -19.46 2.76
N GLU A 76 18.93 -18.94 2.51
CA GLU A 76 17.78 -18.92 3.46
C GLU A 76 17.31 -20.29 3.96
N ASP A 77 17.70 -21.39 3.29
CA ASP A 77 17.35 -22.77 3.67
C ASP A 77 18.17 -23.29 4.86
N LYS A 78 19.40 -22.80 5.05
CA LYS A 78 20.34 -23.30 6.08
C LYS A 78 20.99 -22.21 6.93
N ILE A 79 20.92 -20.96 6.50
CA ILE A 79 21.61 -19.83 7.12
C ILE A 79 20.59 -18.79 7.57
N ASN A 80 20.73 -18.27 8.78
CA ASN A 80 19.93 -17.18 9.32
C ASN A 80 20.40 -15.85 8.72
N VAL A 81 19.71 -15.36 7.71
CA VAL A 81 20.13 -14.15 7.02
C VAL A 81 19.34 -12.94 7.50
N THR A 82 20.02 -11.99 8.08
CA THR A 82 19.50 -10.69 8.49
C THR A 82 19.78 -9.66 7.40
N ILE A 83 18.74 -9.02 6.87
CA ILE A 83 18.88 -7.92 5.91
C ILE A 83 18.82 -6.60 6.66
N ALA A 84 19.90 -5.83 6.58
CA ALA A 84 20.05 -4.54 7.25
C ALA A 84 19.67 -3.38 6.32
N SER A 85 18.94 -2.40 6.85
CA SER A 85 18.76 -1.14 6.13
C SER A 85 20.06 -0.31 6.15
N PRO A 86 20.45 0.32 5.02
CA PRO A 86 21.62 1.19 4.94
C PRO A 86 21.69 2.26 6.04
N LYS A 87 20.54 2.67 6.55
CA LYS A 87 20.43 3.65 7.64
C LYS A 87 21.12 3.18 8.93
N TRP A 88 21.15 1.87 9.20
CA TRP A 88 21.68 1.29 10.43
C TRP A 88 23.14 0.84 10.32
N VAL A 89 23.59 0.55 9.11
CA VAL A 89 24.96 0.06 8.84
C VAL A 89 25.87 1.13 8.22
N ARG A 90 25.37 2.35 8.01
CA ARG A 90 26.17 3.43 7.44
C ARG A 90 27.36 3.74 8.34
N ALA A 91 28.58 3.57 7.79
CA ALA A 91 29.81 3.97 8.47
C ALA A 91 29.81 5.49 8.71
N VAL A 92 30.49 5.91 9.77
CA VAL A 92 30.82 7.33 10.02
C VAL A 92 31.65 7.82 8.82
N LYS A 93 31.40 9.05 8.35
CA LYS A 93 32.12 9.65 7.21
C LYS A 93 33.64 9.50 7.38
N GLY A 94 34.25 8.77 6.50
CA GLY A 94 35.69 8.49 6.46
C GLY A 94 36.00 7.64 5.23
N ASN A 95 37.24 7.23 5.01
CA ASN A 95 37.68 6.44 3.85
C ASN A 95 36.78 5.22 3.61
N LYS A 96 35.95 5.31 2.54
CA LYS A 96 35.20 4.17 2.04
C LYS A 96 36.16 3.14 1.43
N ASP A 97 36.08 1.94 1.94
CA ASP A 97 36.78 0.78 1.40
C ASP A 97 35.85 -0.42 1.57
N ASP A 98 35.44 -1.04 0.47
CA ASP A 98 34.52 -2.20 0.45
C ASP A 98 34.99 -3.31 1.41
N SER A 99 36.29 -3.35 1.63
CA SER A 99 36.90 -4.31 2.56
C SER A 99 36.64 -3.98 4.03
N LYS A 100 36.40 -2.73 4.35
CA LYS A 100 36.08 -2.27 5.71
C LYS A 100 34.57 -2.37 5.95
N ASP A 101 33.76 -2.23 4.90
CA ASP A 101 32.31 -2.21 5.00
C ASP A 101 31.74 -3.57 5.43
N SER A 102 32.19 -4.70 4.88
CA SER A 102 31.75 -6.04 5.32
C SER A 102 32.15 -6.36 6.78
N LYS A 103 33.35 -5.94 7.19
CA LYS A 103 33.79 -6.06 8.59
C LYS A 103 32.93 -5.19 9.50
N TRP A 104 32.67 -3.95 9.13
CA TRP A 104 31.85 -3.03 9.91
C TRP A 104 30.41 -3.54 10.08
N ILE A 105 29.78 -4.03 9.00
CA ILE A 105 28.45 -4.67 9.08
C ILE A 105 28.46 -5.82 10.09
N GLY A 106 29.47 -6.68 10.02
CA GLY A 106 29.63 -7.81 10.91
C GLY A 106 29.87 -7.39 12.36
N ASP A 107 30.69 -6.36 12.63
CA ASP A 107 30.94 -5.86 13.99
C ASP A 107 29.70 -5.26 14.64
N LEU A 108 28.88 -4.50 13.87
CA LEU A 108 27.60 -4.01 14.36
C LEU A 108 26.61 -5.13 14.62
N PHE A 109 26.56 -6.12 13.72
CA PHE A 109 25.66 -7.26 13.84
C PHE A 109 26.01 -8.14 15.03
N ARG A 110 27.31 -8.45 15.22
CA ARG A 110 27.84 -9.21 16.37
C ARG A 110 27.35 -8.66 17.71
N LEU A 111 27.24 -7.34 17.81
CA LEU A 111 26.80 -6.64 19.03
C LEU A 111 25.28 -6.46 19.12
N GLY A 112 24.50 -7.00 18.16
CA GLY A 112 23.03 -6.86 18.14
C GLY A 112 22.53 -5.44 17.86
N LEU A 113 23.37 -4.57 17.25
CA LEU A 113 23.04 -3.18 16.96
C LEU A 113 22.28 -2.98 15.65
N VAL A 114 22.14 -4.05 14.85
CA VAL A 114 21.48 -4.01 13.53
C VAL A 114 20.08 -4.60 13.63
N PRO A 115 19.01 -3.80 13.55
CA PRO A 115 17.67 -4.33 13.43
C PRO A 115 17.46 -4.92 12.04
N GLY A 116 17.03 -6.18 11.96
CA GLY A 116 16.70 -6.85 10.71
C GLY A 116 15.49 -6.24 10.01
N SER A 117 15.52 -6.23 8.67
CA SER A 117 14.37 -5.94 7.84
C SER A 117 13.49 -7.18 7.72
N PHE A 118 12.18 -6.99 7.72
CA PHE A 118 11.24 -8.08 7.48
C PHE A 118 11.30 -8.59 6.04
N ILE A 119 11.66 -9.85 5.87
CA ILE A 119 11.64 -10.58 4.61
C ILE A 119 10.63 -11.72 4.72
N PRO A 120 9.51 -11.71 3.98
CA PRO A 120 8.52 -12.77 4.06
C PRO A 120 8.99 -14.04 3.37
N PRO A 121 8.32 -15.19 3.62
CA PRO A 121 8.57 -16.45 2.94
C PRO A 121 8.53 -16.31 1.42
N LYS A 122 9.20 -17.20 0.70
CA LYS A 122 9.35 -17.16 -0.77
C LYS A 122 8.01 -17.07 -1.50
N SER A 123 6.99 -17.82 -1.08
CA SER A 123 5.64 -17.80 -1.67
C SER A 123 4.99 -16.40 -1.57
N ILE A 124 5.13 -15.75 -0.40
CA ILE A 124 4.63 -14.37 -0.20
C ILE A 124 5.47 -13.37 -1.01
N ARG A 125 6.79 -13.60 -1.18
CA ARG A 125 7.61 -12.72 -2.03
C ARG A 125 7.17 -12.75 -3.48
N VAL A 126 6.86 -13.94 -4.03
CA VAL A 126 6.33 -14.09 -5.39
C VAL A 126 4.98 -13.37 -5.51
N LEU A 127 4.05 -13.59 -4.56
CA LEU A 127 2.76 -12.89 -4.54
C LEU A 127 2.94 -11.36 -4.49
N ARG A 128 3.91 -10.88 -3.69
CA ARG A 128 4.25 -9.46 -3.58
C ARG A 128 4.79 -8.88 -4.89
N GLU A 129 5.58 -9.63 -5.64
CA GLU A 129 6.05 -9.19 -6.98
C GLU A 129 4.88 -8.98 -7.93
N TYR A 130 3.95 -9.92 -7.99
CA TYR A 130 2.75 -9.82 -8.83
C TYR A 130 1.84 -8.67 -8.43
N THR A 131 1.51 -8.52 -7.15
CA THR A 131 0.64 -7.43 -6.66
C THR A 131 1.26 -6.05 -6.88
N ARG A 132 2.58 -5.92 -6.70
CA ARG A 132 3.32 -4.67 -6.98
C ARG A 132 3.40 -4.37 -8.46
N TYR A 133 3.58 -5.39 -9.31
CA TYR A 133 3.57 -5.23 -10.75
C TYR A 133 2.18 -4.78 -11.24
N ARG A 134 1.13 -5.43 -10.74
CA ARG A 134 -0.25 -4.98 -10.98
C ARG A 134 -0.48 -3.51 -10.62
N TYR A 135 -0.03 -3.10 -9.44
CA TYR A 135 -0.13 -1.70 -9.01
C TYR A 135 0.53 -0.74 -10.01
N LYS A 136 1.70 -1.10 -10.55
CA LYS A 136 2.37 -0.31 -11.58
C LYS A 136 1.59 -0.28 -12.89
N LEU A 137 1.04 -1.41 -13.34
CA LEU A 137 0.22 -1.47 -14.55
C LEU A 137 -1.04 -0.59 -14.42
N VAL A 138 -1.71 -0.61 -13.26
CA VAL A 138 -2.86 0.28 -13.00
C VAL A 138 -2.45 1.76 -13.02
N SER A 139 -1.28 2.09 -12.49
CA SER A 139 -0.73 3.46 -12.58
C SER A 139 -0.42 3.86 -14.03
N CYS A 140 0.18 2.96 -14.81
CA CYS A 140 0.42 3.16 -16.25
C CYS A 140 -0.91 3.38 -17.00
N LYS A 141 -1.91 2.52 -16.74
CA LYS A 141 -3.26 2.67 -17.32
C LYS A 141 -3.84 4.07 -17.08
N SER A 142 -3.75 4.56 -15.83
CA SER A 142 -4.23 5.90 -15.49
C SER A 142 -3.47 6.99 -16.22
N SER A 143 -2.16 6.84 -16.37
CA SER A 143 -1.31 7.79 -17.10
C SER A 143 -1.65 7.80 -18.60
N GLU A 144 -1.89 6.63 -19.20
CA GLU A 144 -2.30 6.55 -20.61
C GLU A 144 -3.71 7.10 -20.83
N LYS A 145 -4.66 6.86 -19.92
CA LYS A 145 -5.98 7.47 -19.96
C LYS A 145 -5.91 9.00 -19.97
N ASN A 146 -5.10 9.58 -19.07
CA ASN A 146 -4.89 11.04 -19.04
C ASN A 146 -4.24 11.55 -20.34
N ARG A 147 -3.26 10.78 -20.88
CA ARG A 147 -2.59 11.12 -22.14
C ARG A 147 -3.56 11.10 -23.31
N PHE A 148 -4.45 10.10 -23.37
CA PHE A 148 -5.51 10.00 -24.38
C PHE A 148 -6.48 11.20 -24.29
N GLN A 149 -7.00 11.49 -23.11
CA GLN A 149 -7.89 12.64 -22.87
C GLN A 149 -7.23 13.96 -23.29
N ASN A 150 -6.00 14.21 -22.82
CA ASN A 150 -5.26 15.42 -23.17
C ASN A 150 -5.01 15.55 -24.68
N SER A 151 -4.90 14.41 -25.41
CA SER A 151 -4.75 14.44 -26.87
C SER A 151 -5.98 15.04 -27.57
N PHE A 152 -7.18 14.80 -27.06
CA PHE A 152 -8.39 15.43 -27.57
C PHE A 152 -8.50 16.89 -27.17
N THR A 153 -8.16 17.24 -25.95
CA THR A 153 -8.18 18.63 -25.46
C THR A 153 -7.33 19.55 -26.34
N VAL A 154 -6.12 19.13 -26.76
CA VAL A 154 -5.27 19.93 -27.62
C VAL A 154 -5.75 19.99 -29.08
N CYS A 155 -6.76 19.21 -29.45
CA CYS A 155 -7.43 19.23 -30.75
C CYS A 155 -8.78 19.94 -30.71
N ASN A 156 -9.03 20.79 -29.72
CA ASN A 156 -10.28 21.51 -29.49
C ASN A 156 -11.51 20.59 -29.27
N VAL A 157 -11.31 19.39 -28.74
CA VAL A 157 -12.39 18.50 -28.33
C VAL A 157 -12.56 18.61 -26.82
N ALA A 158 -13.61 19.29 -26.37
CA ALA A 158 -13.94 19.53 -24.97
C ALA A 158 -14.94 18.50 -24.39
N LEU A 159 -14.96 17.29 -24.93
CA LEU A 159 -15.93 16.24 -24.56
C LEU A 159 -15.87 15.89 -23.06
N ASP A 160 -14.70 15.98 -22.43
CA ASP A 160 -14.47 15.74 -21.01
C ASP A 160 -15.14 16.76 -20.08
N SER A 161 -15.55 17.92 -20.61
CA SER A 161 -16.34 18.91 -19.86
C SER A 161 -17.82 18.51 -19.74
N VAL A 162 -18.32 17.66 -20.65
CA VAL A 162 -19.73 17.24 -20.72
C VAL A 162 -19.95 15.84 -20.15
N VAL A 163 -19.00 14.93 -20.37
CA VAL A 163 -19.06 13.53 -19.93
C VAL A 163 -18.27 13.34 -18.63
N SER A 164 -18.77 12.47 -17.75
CA SER A 164 -18.07 12.14 -16.51
C SER A 164 -16.92 11.15 -16.70
N ASP A 165 -16.93 10.38 -17.80
CA ASP A 165 -15.89 9.41 -18.14
C ASP A 165 -15.70 9.35 -19.66
N MET A 166 -14.52 9.74 -20.12
CA MET A 166 -14.11 9.68 -21.53
C MET A 166 -14.00 8.26 -22.09
N PHE A 167 -13.95 7.26 -21.23
CA PHE A 167 -13.88 5.83 -21.57
C PHE A 167 -15.23 5.12 -21.39
N GLY A 168 -16.30 5.86 -21.08
CA GLY A 168 -17.67 5.37 -21.08
C GLY A 168 -18.15 5.02 -22.49
N VAL A 169 -19.15 4.15 -22.61
CA VAL A 169 -19.62 3.57 -23.89
C VAL A 169 -19.84 4.63 -24.97
N SER A 170 -20.59 5.71 -24.68
CA SER A 170 -20.87 6.75 -25.66
C SER A 170 -19.65 7.62 -26.01
N ALA A 171 -18.89 8.03 -24.99
CA ALA A 171 -17.71 8.86 -25.19
C ALA A 171 -16.62 8.08 -25.96
N SER A 172 -16.44 6.79 -25.68
CA SER A 172 -15.53 5.92 -26.41
C SER A 172 -15.94 5.80 -27.89
N ALA A 173 -17.24 5.58 -28.18
CA ALA A 173 -17.73 5.50 -29.54
C ALA A 173 -17.53 6.83 -30.31
N ILE A 174 -17.76 7.98 -29.64
CA ILE A 174 -17.52 9.29 -30.26
C ILE A 174 -16.03 9.50 -30.53
N THR A 175 -15.14 9.22 -29.54
CA THR A 175 -13.69 9.40 -29.73
C THR A 175 -13.17 8.50 -30.83
N ASP A 176 -13.65 7.24 -30.92
CA ASP A 176 -13.28 6.32 -31.98
C ASP A 176 -13.76 6.81 -33.39
N TYR A 177 -14.93 7.41 -33.44
CA TYR A 177 -15.43 8.03 -34.66
C TYR A 177 -14.58 9.24 -35.09
N LEU A 178 -14.30 10.19 -34.17
CA LEU A 178 -13.49 11.38 -34.44
C LEU A 178 -12.06 11.05 -34.90
N ILE A 179 -11.47 9.95 -34.44
CA ILE A 179 -10.15 9.51 -34.91
C ILE A 179 -10.21 8.94 -36.33
N LYS A 180 -11.31 8.23 -36.66
CA LYS A 180 -11.42 7.48 -37.92
C LYS A 180 -11.95 8.31 -39.08
N THR A 181 -12.77 9.34 -38.80
CA THR A 181 -13.38 10.15 -39.82
C THR A 181 -12.62 11.42 -40.15
N ASP A 182 -12.69 11.86 -41.39
CA ASP A 182 -12.24 13.19 -41.81
C ASP A 182 -13.43 14.13 -41.99
N ASN A 183 -14.64 13.59 -42.13
CA ASN A 183 -15.88 14.34 -42.29
C ASN A 183 -16.73 14.20 -41.02
N PHE A 184 -16.93 15.31 -40.33
CA PHE A 184 -17.74 15.35 -39.12
C PHE A 184 -19.22 15.36 -39.45
N ASP A 185 -19.98 14.38 -38.95
CA ASP A 185 -21.42 14.29 -39.03
C ASP A 185 -22.05 14.39 -37.63
N PRO A 186 -22.70 15.51 -37.29
CA PRO A 186 -23.37 15.70 -35.98
C PRO A 186 -24.45 14.66 -35.70
N GLU A 187 -25.24 14.28 -36.71
CA GLU A 187 -26.37 13.34 -36.52
C GLU A 187 -25.84 11.92 -36.25
N HIS A 188 -24.78 11.53 -36.93
CA HIS A 188 -24.09 10.29 -36.61
C HIS A 188 -23.59 10.30 -35.18
N CYS A 189 -22.93 11.38 -34.70
CA CYS A 189 -22.47 11.50 -33.31
C CYS A 189 -23.64 11.44 -32.32
N LYS A 190 -24.79 12.06 -32.59
CA LYS A 190 -25.98 11.95 -31.75
C LYS A 190 -26.49 10.51 -31.66
N SER A 191 -26.40 9.73 -32.74
CA SER A 191 -26.82 8.32 -32.76
C SER A 191 -25.99 7.42 -31.84
N LEU A 192 -24.72 7.77 -31.58
CA LEU A 192 -23.79 7.05 -30.67
C LEU A 192 -24.10 7.27 -29.20
N LEU A 193 -24.92 8.27 -28.85
CA LEU A 193 -25.25 8.60 -27.47
C LEU A 193 -26.24 7.61 -26.88
N LYS A 194 -25.97 7.17 -25.66
CA LYS A 194 -26.80 6.21 -24.92
C LYS A 194 -27.24 6.79 -23.57
N ARG A 195 -28.41 6.33 -23.09
CA ARG A 195 -28.98 6.64 -21.76
C ARG A 195 -29.00 8.14 -21.44
N SER A 196 -28.46 8.59 -20.33
CA SER A 196 -28.51 9.97 -19.85
C SER A 196 -27.81 10.97 -20.77
N LEU A 197 -26.83 10.55 -21.59
CA LEU A 197 -26.14 11.44 -22.51
C LEU A 197 -27.03 11.87 -23.71
N LYS A 198 -28.07 11.12 -24.05
CA LYS A 198 -29.07 11.57 -25.07
C LYS A 198 -29.70 12.91 -24.72
N LYS A 199 -29.93 13.17 -23.41
CA LYS A 199 -30.48 14.45 -22.94
C LYS A 199 -29.50 15.62 -23.05
N LYS A 200 -28.22 15.35 -23.30
CA LYS A 200 -27.16 16.34 -23.46
C LYS A 200 -26.59 16.34 -24.88
N ALA A 201 -27.36 15.85 -25.88
CA ALA A 201 -26.85 15.65 -27.24
C ALA A 201 -26.29 16.95 -27.83
N ASP A 202 -27.01 18.04 -27.73
CA ASP A 202 -26.55 19.31 -28.27
C ASP A 202 -25.30 19.84 -27.62
N LEU A 203 -25.17 19.71 -26.27
CA LEU A 203 -23.95 20.07 -25.55
C LEU A 203 -22.75 19.20 -25.96
N VAL A 204 -22.99 17.92 -26.27
CA VAL A 204 -21.95 17.04 -26.78
C VAL A 204 -21.49 17.47 -28.15
N ILE A 205 -22.44 17.82 -29.04
CA ILE A 205 -22.10 18.30 -30.38
C ILE A 205 -21.34 19.62 -30.30
N ASP A 206 -21.79 20.58 -29.48
CA ASP A 206 -21.07 21.84 -29.27
C ASP A 206 -19.64 21.62 -28.77
N ALA A 207 -19.43 20.67 -27.85
CA ALA A 207 -18.13 20.36 -27.29
C ALA A 207 -17.13 19.74 -28.28
N ILE A 208 -17.63 19.21 -29.40
CA ILE A 208 -16.78 18.54 -30.42
C ILE A 208 -16.85 19.27 -31.78
N SER A 209 -17.73 20.25 -31.97
CA SER A 209 -17.80 21.01 -33.21
C SER A 209 -16.55 21.86 -33.42
N GLY A 210 -16.08 21.91 -34.68
CA GLY A 210 -14.90 22.72 -35.05
C GLY A 210 -13.56 22.11 -34.60
N TYR A 211 -13.52 20.83 -34.20
CA TYR A 211 -12.28 20.15 -33.86
C TYR A 211 -11.34 20.06 -35.06
N GLN A 212 -10.04 20.04 -34.77
CA GLN A 212 -8.99 19.85 -35.77
C GLN A 212 -7.99 18.80 -35.27
N ILE A 213 -8.00 17.63 -35.92
CA ILE A 213 -7.09 16.54 -35.60
C ILE A 213 -6.19 16.29 -36.82
N ALA A 214 -4.91 16.68 -36.71
CA ALA A 214 -3.95 16.41 -37.77
C ALA A 214 -3.66 14.90 -37.89
N PRO A 215 -3.23 14.40 -39.06
CA PRO A 215 -2.93 12.98 -39.27
C PRO A 215 -1.96 12.40 -38.24
N ALA A 216 -0.88 13.12 -37.90
CA ALA A 216 0.08 12.70 -36.89
C ALA A 216 -0.53 12.61 -35.46
N GLN A 217 -1.53 13.45 -35.16
CA GLN A 217 -2.26 13.38 -33.89
C GLN A 217 -3.18 12.16 -33.84
N LYS A 218 -3.89 11.84 -34.95
CA LYS A 218 -4.67 10.59 -35.08
C LYS A 218 -3.81 9.36 -34.84
N GLU A 219 -2.66 9.29 -35.50
CA GLU A 219 -1.70 8.18 -35.34
C GLU A 219 -1.26 8.03 -33.89
N ARG A 220 -0.92 9.14 -33.21
CA ARG A 220 -0.55 9.12 -31.80
C ARG A 220 -1.69 8.66 -30.89
N MET A 221 -2.94 9.11 -31.16
CA MET A 221 -4.11 8.67 -30.39
C MET A 221 -4.34 7.16 -30.53
N LEU A 222 -4.18 6.62 -31.75
CA LEU A 222 -4.29 5.18 -32.02
C LEU A 222 -3.21 4.37 -31.29
N MET A 223 -1.95 4.86 -31.26
CA MET A 223 -0.89 4.23 -30.46
C MET A 223 -1.22 4.19 -28.96
N VAL A 224 -1.70 5.31 -28.40
CA VAL A 224 -2.10 5.37 -26.99
C VAL A 224 -3.26 4.42 -26.71
N ARG A 225 -4.22 4.30 -27.62
CA ARG A 225 -5.36 3.36 -27.50
C ARG A 225 -4.89 1.92 -27.50
N SER A 226 -4.03 1.55 -28.46
CA SER A 226 -3.42 0.21 -28.53
C SER A 226 -2.63 -0.13 -27.27
N HIS A 227 -1.90 0.85 -26.72
CA HIS A 227 -1.16 0.65 -25.48
C HIS A 227 -2.09 0.45 -24.27
N LEU A 228 -3.22 1.19 -24.21
CA LEU A 228 -4.25 0.96 -23.19
C LEU A 228 -4.82 -0.46 -23.25
N ASP A 229 -5.17 -0.94 -24.44
CA ASP A 229 -5.71 -2.29 -24.65
C ASP A 229 -4.69 -3.36 -24.23
N TYR A 230 -3.41 -3.14 -24.53
CA TYR A 230 -2.32 -4.03 -24.09
C TYR A 230 -2.21 -4.05 -22.56
N ILE A 231 -2.23 -2.87 -21.91
CA ILE A 231 -2.13 -2.78 -20.44
C ILE A 231 -3.33 -3.48 -19.77
N GLU A 232 -4.54 -3.36 -20.33
CA GLU A 232 -5.72 -4.04 -19.80
C GLU A 232 -5.57 -5.56 -19.86
N LYS A 233 -5.17 -6.10 -21.00
CA LYS A 233 -4.88 -7.54 -21.16
C LYS A 233 -3.76 -8.02 -20.22
N ALA A 234 -2.73 -7.19 -20.02
CA ALA A 234 -1.65 -7.48 -19.08
C ALA A 234 -2.15 -7.52 -17.63
N ILE A 235 -3.03 -6.59 -17.23
CA ILE A 235 -3.66 -6.60 -15.90
C ILE A 235 -4.47 -7.88 -15.70
N ASP A 236 -5.29 -8.30 -16.68
CA ASP A 236 -6.09 -9.52 -16.59
C ASP A 236 -5.22 -10.78 -16.45
N THR A 237 -4.09 -10.82 -17.15
CA THR A 237 -3.15 -11.92 -17.05
C THR A 237 -2.47 -11.96 -15.68
N VAL A 238 -2.05 -10.81 -15.17
CA VAL A 238 -1.47 -10.68 -13.83
C VAL A 238 -2.49 -11.02 -12.76
N ASP A 239 -3.76 -10.64 -12.95
CA ASP A 239 -4.85 -10.95 -12.01
C ASP A 239 -5.10 -12.45 -11.88
N ARG A 240 -5.08 -13.18 -12.99
CA ARG A 240 -5.15 -14.66 -12.97
C ARG A 240 -3.97 -15.28 -12.24
N GLY A 241 -2.75 -14.77 -12.48
CA GLY A 241 -1.55 -15.21 -11.76
C GLY A 241 -1.63 -14.95 -10.25
N ILE A 242 -2.13 -13.77 -9.85
CA ILE A 242 -2.34 -13.43 -8.44
C ILE A 242 -3.33 -14.41 -7.79
N ASP A 243 -4.45 -14.69 -8.45
CA ASP A 243 -5.47 -15.58 -7.89
C ASP A 243 -4.94 -17.01 -7.71
N ALA A 244 -4.16 -17.53 -8.66
CA ALA A 244 -3.51 -18.83 -8.54
C ALA A 244 -2.50 -18.90 -7.40
N ILE A 245 -1.62 -17.87 -7.26
CA ILE A 245 -0.62 -17.81 -6.19
C ILE A 245 -1.26 -17.58 -4.82
N ALA A 246 -2.39 -16.87 -4.77
CA ALA A 246 -3.09 -16.54 -3.53
C ALA A 246 -3.99 -17.68 -3.02
N ALA A 247 -4.29 -18.70 -3.81
CA ALA A 247 -5.18 -19.81 -3.45
C ALA A 247 -4.85 -20.48 -2.08
N PRO A 248 -3.58 -20.72 -1.70
CA PRO A 248 -3.25 -21.28 -0.39
C PRO A 248 -3.60 -20.37 0.81
N TYR A 249 -3.91 -19.11 0.56
CA TYR A 249 -4.21 -18.11 1.60
C TYR A 249 -5.70 -17.76 1.68
N GLU A 250 -6.59 -18.58 1.11
CA GLU A 250 -8.03 -18.27 1.00
C GLU A 250 -8.71 -18.06 2.35
N SER A 251 -8.32 -18.81 3.38
CA SER A 251 -8.82 -18.63 4.75
C SER A 251 -8.48 -17.22 5.31
N TYR A 252 -7.27 -16.76 5.09
CA TYR A 252 -6.84 -15.40 5.49
C TYR A 252 -7.53 -14.32 4.64
N ILE A 253 -7.72 -14.56 3.35
CA ILE A 253 -8.42 -13.64 2.45
C ILE A 253 -9.87 -13.46 2.92
N SER A 254 -10.58 -14.56 3.17
CA SER A 254 -11.95 -14.57 3.67
C SER A 254 -12.07 -13.89 5.03
N LEU A 255 -11.10 -14.15 5.92
CA LEU A 255 -11.01 -13.48 7.21
C LEU A 255 -10.93 -11.95 7.03
N LEU A 256 -10.03 -11.45 6.20
CA LEU A 256 -9.87 -10.01 5.96
C LEU A 256 -11.07 -9.37 5.26
N CYS A 257 -11.77 -10.09 4.38
CA CYS A 257 -12.98 -9.61 3.70
C CYS A 257 -14.16 -9.36 4.66
N SER A 258 -14.10 -9.86 5.90
CA SER A 258 -15.07 -9.52 6.94
C SER A 258 -14.97 -8.04 7.38
N ILE A 259 -13.82 -7.39 7.19
CA ILE A 259 -13.63 -5.96 7.49
C ILE A 259 -14.41 -5.12 6.47
N PRO A 260 -15.30 -4.21 6.90
CA PRO A 260 -15.98 -3.30 5.98
C PRO A 260 -15.00 -2.53 5.08
N GLY A 261 -15.23 -2.58 3.77
CA GLY A 261 -14.39 -1.92 2.77
C GLY A 261 -13.17 -2.70 2.29
N VAL A 262 -12.91 -3.88 2.85
CA VAL A 262 -11.90 -4.80 2.32
C VAL A 262 -12.57 -5.74 1.32
N ASP A 263 -12.11 -5.71 0.08
CA ASP A 263 -12.44 -6.68 -0.96
C ASP A 263 -11.32 -7.72 -1.12
N ARG A 264 -11.59 -8.77 -1.90
CA ARG A 264 -10.62 -9.83 -2.17
C ARG A 264 -9.26 -9.31 -2.63
N ARG A 265 -9.26 -8.33 -3.55
CA ARG A 265 -8.02 -7.78 -4.11
C ARG A 265 -7.21 -7.00 -3.07
N SER A 266 -7.88 -6.22 -2.24
CA SER A 266 -7.25 -5.50 -1.12
C SER A 266 -6.71 -6.47 -0.05
N ALA A 267 -7.46 -7.54 0.27
CA ALA A 267 -7.02 -8.59 1.20
C ALA A 267 -5.72 -9.24 0.71
N ILE A 268 -5.67 -9.66 -0.57
CA ILE A 268 -4.47 -10.24 -1.18
C ILE A 268 -3.29 -9.26 -1.15
N THR A 269 -3.54 -7.97 -1.43
CA THR A 269 -2.50 -6.94 -1.37
C THR A 269 -1.95 -6.78 0.05
N ILE A 270 -2.80 -6.79 1.07
CA ILE A 270 -2.38 -6.72 2.48
C ILE A 270 -1.52 -7.95 2.81
N ILE A 271 -2.00 -9.16 2.50
CA ILE A 271 -1.27 -10.41 2.75
C ILE A 271 0.09 -10.41 2.04
N SER A 272 0.16 -9.97 0.78
CA SER A 272 1.41 -9.91 0.03
C SER A 272 2.45 -8.99 0.66
N GLU A 273 2.02 -7.94 1.35
CA GLU A 273 2.93 -6.96 1.98
C GLU A 273 3.34 -7.34 3.41
N ILE A 274 2.44 -7.92 4.22
CA ILE A 274 2.74 -8.22 5.62
C ILE A 274 2.96 -9.71 5.90
N GLY A 275 2.63 -10.60 4.96
CA GLY A 275 2.58 -12.04 5.20
C GLY A 275 1.37 -12.46 6.02
N THR A 276 1.30 -13.75 6.35
CA THR A 276 0.29 -14.34 7.24
C THR A 276 0.82 -14.56 8.65
N ASP A 277 2.14 -14.75 8.81
CA ASP A 277 2.79 -14.76 10.11
C ASP A 277 3.02 -13.33 10.60
N ILE A 278 2.34 -12.99 11.69
CA ILE A 278 2.40 -11.66 12.30
C ILE A 278 3.38 -11.59 13.48
N SER A 279 3.99 -12.71 13.89
CA SER A 279 4.89 -12.81 15.04
C SER A 279 6.10 -11.89 14.94
N GLN A 280 6.56 -11.59 13.73
CA GLN A 280 7.64 -10.64 13.44
C GLN A 280 7.38 -9.21 13.91
N PHE A 281 6.13 -8.85 14.12
CA PHE A 281 5.77 -7.56 14.69
C PHE A 281 5.35 -7.75 16.14
N SER A 282 6.15 -7.27 17.09
CA SER A 282 5.87 -7.43 18.53
C SER A 282 4.50 -6.85 18.95
N ASN A 283 3.93 -5.92 18.19
CA ASN A 283 2.60 -5.36 18.41
C ASN A 283 2.09 -4.59 17.18
N SER A 284 0.79 -4.30 17.16
CA SER A 284 0.15 -3.55 16.07
C SER A 284 0.70 -2.14 15.85
N LYS A 285 1.23 -1.49 16.91
CA LYS A 285 1.84 -0.15 16.81
C LYS A 285 3.11 -0.19 15.95
N ARG A 286 3.92 -1.26 16.08
CA ARG A 286 5.12 -1.46 15.27
C ARG A 286 4.76 -1.75 13.81
N LEU A 287 3.77 -2.59 13.56
CA LEU A 287 3.23 -2.82 12.21
C LEU A 287 2.74 -1.52 11.57
N CYS A 288 1.94 -0.71 12.27
CA CYS A 288 1.46 0.57 11.76
C CYS A 288 2.59 1.57 11.47
N ARG A 289 3.66 1.56 12.29
CA ARG A 289 4.87 2.38 12.04
C ARG A 289 5.62 1.90 10.81
N TRP A 290 5.80 0.61 10.66
CA TRP A 290 6.41 -0.02 9.49
C TRP A 290 5.62 0.30 8.20
N ALA A 291 4.29 0.25 8.24
CA ALA A 291 3.40 0.61 7.14
C ALA A 291 3.35 2.13 6.85
N GLY A 292 4.02 2.97 7.62
CA GLY A 292 4.03 4.42 7.42
C GLY A 292 2.71 5.11 7.75
N LEU A 293 1.89 4.54 8.64
CA LEU A 293 0.60 5.10 9.08
C LEU A 293 0.70 5.88 10.40
N THR A 294 1.92 6.07 10.91
CA THR A 294 2.17 6.85 12.13
C THR A 294 3.08 8.03 11.82
N PRO A 295 2.98 9.13 12.60
CA PRO A 295 3.94 10.23 12.51
C PRO A 295 5.36 9.74 12.77
N GLY A 296 6.33 10.34 12.09
CA GLY A 296 7.74 10.18 12.42
C GLY A 296 8.05 10.89 13.75
N ASN A 297 8.93 10.30 14.58
CA ASN A 297 9.48 11.00 15.74
C ASN A 297 10.52 12.00 15.22
N ASN A 298 10.12 13.25 15.08
CA ASN A 298 11.00 14.35 14.76
C ASN A 298 10.84 15.41 15.83
N GLU A 299 11.45 15.14 16.98
CA GLU A 299 11.42 15.99 18.17
C GLU A 299 12.85 16.29 18.59
N SER A 300 13.16 17.52 18.93
CA SER A 300 14.44 17.97 19.43
C SER A 300 14.18 19.02 20.52
N ALA A 301 14.82 18.84 21.69
CA ALA A 301 14.65 19.73 22.86
C ALA A 301 13.17 19.99 23.21
N GLY A 302 12.33 18.94 23.25
CA GLY A 302 10.91 19.04 23.55
C GLY A 302 10.03 19.66 22.45
N LYS A 303 10.63 20.15 21.35
CA LYS A 303 9.87 20.76 20.24
C LYS A 303 9.65 19.76 19.11
N LYS A 304 8.38 19.48 18.76
CA LYS A 304 8.00 18.64 17.61
C LYS A 304 8.22 19.39 16.32
N LYS A 305 9.23 18.98 15.53
CA LYS A 305 9.56 19.57 14.22
C LYS A 305 8.56 19.17 13.12
N SER A 306 7.99 17.97 13.18
CA SER A 306 7.02 17.49 12.20
C SER A 306 6.09 16.42 12.76
N VAL A 307 4.81 16.49 12.37
CA VAL A 307 3.79 15.46 12.63
C VAL A 307 3.43 14.68 11.35
N ARG A 308 4.21 14.83 10.28
CA ARG A 308 3.96 14.12 9.02
C ARG A 308 4.21 12.63 9.20
N ILE A 309 3.39 11.83 8.54
CA ILE A 309 3.61 10.37 8.45
C ILE A 309 4.87 10.07 7.63
N THR A 310 5.49 8.92 7.89
CA THR A 310 6.71 8.51 7.18
C THR A 310 6.41 8.14 5.72
N ARG A 311 7.45 8.10 4.88
CA ARG A 311 7.35 7.63 3.48
C ARG A 311 7.33 6.10 3.35
N ALA A 312 7.39 5.35 4.45
CA ALA A 312 7.31 3.89 4.45
C ALA A 312 5.97 3.38 3.89
N GLY A 313 5.89 2.10 3.57
CA GLY A 313 4.67 1.43 3.10
C GLY A 313 4.22 1.89 1.71
N VAL A 314 5.13 2.00 0.76
CA VAL A 314 4.88 2.54 -0.60
C VAL A 314 3.70 1.86 -1.31
N TYR A 315 3.48 0.56 -1.08
CA TYR A 315 2.39 -0.21 -1.69
C TYR A 315 1.25 -0.48 -0.70
N LEU A 316 1.57 -0.82 0.55
CA LEU A 316 0.56 -1.14 1.57
C LEU A 316 -0.26 0.09 1.99
N LYS A 317 0.41 1.24 2.20
CA LYS A 317 -0.28 2.45 2.64
C LYS A 317 -1.34 2.96 1.64
N PRO A 318 -1.08 3.09 0.32
CA PRO A 318 -2.12 3.43 -0.64
C PRO A 318 -3.29 2.45 -0.66
N ALA A 319 -3.02 1.13 -0.59
CA ALA A 319 -4.07 0.12 -0.52
C ALA A 319 -4.96 0.31 0.72
N LEU A 320 -4.36 0.49 1.90
CA LEU A 320 -5.11 0.74 3.14
C LEU A 320 -5.87 2.07 3.12
N VAL A 321 -5.37 3.08 2.44
CA VAL A 321 -6.09 4.36 2.25
C VAL A 321 -7.33 4.16 1.37
N GLN A 322 -7.22 3.38 0.28
CA GLN A 322 -8.37 3.03 -0.57
C GLN A 322 -9.41 2.23 0.23
N VAL A 323 -8.97 1.21 0.97
CA VAL A 323 -9.82 0.44 1.88
C VAL A 323 -10.50 1.35 2.90
N ALA A 324 -9.79 2.31 3.49
CA ALA A 324 -10.36 3.26 4.45
C ALA A 324 -11.45 4.13 3.82
N HIS A 325 -11.26 4.60 2.57
CA HIS A 325 -12.30 5.34 1.85
C HIS A 325 -13.53 4.47 1.56
N ALA A 326 -13.35 3.21 1.19
CA ALA A 326 -14.44 2.27 0.98
C ALA A 326 -15.16 1.94 2.30
N ALA A 327 -14.42 1.71 3.39
CA ALA A 327 -14.96 1.42 4.71
C ALA A 327 -15.84 2.57 5.27
N VAL A 328 -15.41 3.82 5.08
CA VAL A 328 -16.19 5.01 5.51
C VAL A 328 -17.50 5.15 4.73
N LYS A 329 -17.54 4.70 3.47
CA LYS A 329 -18.72 4.74 2.60
C LYS A 329 -19.58 3.47 2.68
N SER A 330 -19.11 2.44 3.39
CA SER A 330 -19.79 1.15 3.46
C SER A 330 -21.14 1.26 4.14
N SER A 331 -22.18 0.69 3.50
CA SER A 331 -23.51 0.52 4.08
C SER A 331 -23.57 -0.66 5.07
N LYS A 332 -22.63 -1.61 4.99
CA LYS A 332 -22.60 -2.82 5.83
C LYS A 332 -22.38 -2.53 7.30
N SER A 333 -21.64 -1.48 7.64
CA SER A 333 -21.39 -1.09 9.02
C SER A 333 -21.08 0.40 9.12
N PRO A 334 -21.73 1.14 10.05
CA PRO A 334 -21.47 2.56 10.28
C PRO A 334 -20.18 2.82 11.10
N TYR A 335 -19.52 1.79 11.62
CA TYR A 335 -18.40 1.92 12.55
C TYR A 335 -17.31 2.87 12.09
N TYR A 336 -16.72 2.61 10.90
CA TYR A 336 -15.65 3.45 10.36
C TYR A 336 -16.15 4.83 9.91
N LYS A 337 -17.40 4.96 9.48
CA LYS A 337 -18.04 6.23 9.16
C LYS A 337 -18.12 7.13 10.40
N ASN A 338 -18.64 6.60 11.50
CA ASN A 338 -18.78 7.34 12.76
C ASN A 338 -17.41 7.79 13.31
N LYS A 339 -16.42 6.87 13.34
CA LYS A 339 -15.04 7.22 13.75
C LYS A 339 -14.41 8.28 12.83
N TYR A 340 -14.62 8.17 11.53
CA TYR A 340 -14.13 9.16 10.55
C TYR A 340 -14.76 10.54 10.79
N GLU A 341 -16.06 10.63 10.97
CA GLU A 341 -16.78 11.91 11.22
C GLU A 341 -16.27 12.59 12.49
N CYS A 342 -16.11 11.84 13.59
CA CYS A 342 -15.56 12.36 14.84
C CYS A 342 -14.13 12.91 14.68
N ILE A 343 -13.26 12.17 13.97
CA ILE A 343 -11.86 12.57 13.80
C ILE A 343 -11.75 13.73 12.80
N SER A 344 -12.54 13.71 11.71
CA SER A 344 -12.46 14.71 10.65
C SER A 344 -12.84 16.10 11.11
N LYS A 345 -13.80 16.24 12.03
CA LYS A 345 -14.20 17.52 12.65
C LYS A 345 -13.04 18.18 13.41
N ARG A 346 -12.16 17.39 14.06
CA ARG A 346 -11.05 17.90 14.88
C ARG A 346 -9.74 18.02 14.12
N ARG A 347 -9.46 17.13 13.18
CA ARG A 347 -8.13 16.96 12.56
C ARG A 347 -8.12 17.11 11.05
N GLY A 348 -9.30 17.27 10.42
CA GLY A 348 -9.48 17.38 8.98
C GLY A 348 -9.51 16.03 8.25
N LYS A 349 -10.11 16.01 7.06
CA LYS A 349 -10.45 14.82 6.27
C LYS A 349 -9.24 13.92 5.97
N LYS A 350 -8.10 14.48 5.52
CA LYS A 350 -6.89 13.70 5.17
C LYS A 350 -6.31 12.94 6.36
N ARG A 351 -6.25 13.58 7.54
CA ARG A 351 -5.74 12.93 8.76
C ARG A 351 -6.72 11.87 9.28
N ALA A 352 -8.03 12.10 9.15
CA ALA A 352 -9.05 11.15 9.53
C ALA A 352 -8.94 9.85 8.71
N ILE A 353 -8.78 9.91 7.40
CA ILE A 353 -8.60 8.71 6.54
C ILE A 353 -7.35 7.92 6.96
N ILE A 354 -6.23 8.58 7.23
CA ILE A 354 -5.02 7.88 7.72
C ILE A 354 -5.27 7.21 9.08
N ALA A 355 -6.06 7.83 9.95
CA ALA A 355 -6.44 7.21 11.23
C ALA A 355 -7.31 5.97 11.02
N ILE A 356 -8.29 6.01 10.11
CA ILE A 356 -9.10 4.83 9.76
C ILE A 356 -8.23 3.73 9.14
N ALA A 357 -7.34 4.05 8.20
CA ALA A 357 -6.39 3.10 7.62
C ALA A 357 -5.53 2.41 8.71
N ARG A 358 -5.08 3.18 9.73
CA ARG A 358 -4.36 2.64 10.87
C ARG A 358 -5.24 1.73 11.73
N MET A 359 -6.51 2.09 11.96
CA MET A 359 -7.45 1.23 12.72
C MET A 359 -7.68 -0.10 11.99
N ILE A 360 -7.85 -0.06 10.66
CA ILE A 360 -8.00 -1.26 9.84
C ILE A 360 -6.75 -2.15 9.97
N LEU A 361 -5.55 -1.60 9.84
CA LEU A 361 -4.32 -2.39 9.98
C LEU A 361 -4.13 -2.94 11.40
N THR A 362 -4.61 -2.23 12.43
CA THR A 362 -4.64 -2.74 13.81
C THR A 362 -5.60 -3.91 13.94
N ALA A 363 -6.79 -3.85 13.30
CA ALA A 363 -7.73 -4.96 13.26
C ALA A 363 -7.12 -6.17 12.52
N VAL A 364 -6.50 -5.98 11.36
CA VAL A 364 -5.78 -7.02 10.62
C VAL A 364 -4.75 -7.74 11.51
N PHE A 365 -3.94 -6.97 12.27
CA PHE A 365 -2.97 -7.54 13.21
C PHE A 365 -3.64 -8.44 14.25
N GLN A 366 -4.74 -7.97 14.86
CA GLN A 366 -5.44 -8.73 15.88
C GLN A 366 -6.09 -9.98 15.30
N MET A 367 -6.75 -9.86 14.15
CA MET A 367 -7.41 -10.97 13.45
C MET A 367 -6.42 -12.07 13.06
N PHE A 368 -5.21 -11.72 12.59
CA PHE A 368 -4.16 -12.71 12.30
C PHE A 368 -3.61 -13.38 13.55
N LYS A 369 -3.64 -12.69 14.70
CA LYS A 369 -3.20 -13.24 15.98
C LYS A 369 -4.25 -14.18 16.61
N THR A 370 -5.53 -13.85 16.51
CA THR A 370 -6.64 -14.60 17.17
C THR A 370 -7.35 -15.57 16.24
N GLY A 371 -7.29 -15.38 14.92
CA GLY A 371 -8.10 -16.13 13.94
C GLY A 371 -9.55 -15.71 13.88
N GLU A 372 -9.96 -14.69 14.64
CA GLU A 372 -11.35 -14.25 14.74
C GLU A 372 -11.74 -13.29 13.61
N ILE A 373 -13.00 -13.40 13.16
CA ILE A 373 -13.58 -12.46 12.19
C ILE A 373 -13.65 -11.04 12.77
N TRP A 374 -13.70 -10.04 11.89
CA TRP A 374 -13.82 -8.66 12.31
C TRP A 374 -15.09 -8.44 13.15
N ASN A 375 -14.89 -8.10 14.42
CA ASN A 375 -15.94 -7.75 15.38
C ASN A 375 -15.43 -6.65 16.33
N PRO A 376 -15.74 -5.38 16.08
CA PRO A 376 -15.28 -4.31 16.94
C PRO A 376 -16.02 -4.33 18.25
N THR A 377 -15.32 -4.53 19.38
CA THR A 377 -15.88 -4.56 20.72
C THR A 377 -16.49 -3.21 21.16
N ASP A 378 -16.08 -2.13 20.49
CA ASP A 378 -16.57 -0.77 20.73
C ASP A 378 -17.57 -0.28 19.67
N LEU A 379 -18.23 -1.22 18.93
CA LEU A 379 -19.15 -0.89 17.84
C LEU A 379 -20.23 0.12 18.27
N PHE A 380 -20.74 -0.03 19.48
CA PHE A 380 -21.80 0.82 20.06
C PHE A 380 -21.25 1.90 21.00
N LYS A 381 -19.97 1.83 21.38
CA LYS A 381 -19.30 2.85 22.18
C LYS A 381 -18.69 3.88 21.26
N VAL A 382 -19.50 4.82 20.79
CA VAL A 382 -18.98 6.03 20.16
C VAL A 382 -18.47 6.91 21.29
N ASP A 383 -17.14 7.02 21.46
CA ASP A 383 -16.51 8.00 22.36
C ASP A 383 -16.79 9.42 21.83
N LEU A 384 -18.04 9.85 21.96
CA LEU A 384 -18.39 11.24 21.76
C LEU A 384 -17.95 12.01 23.01
N PRO A 385 -17.33 13.18 22.84
CA PRO A 385 -17.13 14.08 23.98
C PRO A 385 -18.45 14.27 24.75
N PRO A 386 -18.43 14.29 26.07
CA PRO A 386 -19.67 14.39 26.89
C PRO A 386 -20.64 15.49 26.44
N VAL A 387 -20.12 16.63 26.01
CA VAL A 387 -20.92 17.76 25.46
C VAL A 387 -21.65 17.38 24.16
N LEU A 388 -21.07 16.50 23.32
CA LEU A 388 -21.73 16.05 22.09
C LEU A 388 -22.70 14.90 22.33
N GLN A 389 -22.45 14.06 23.34
CA GLN A 389 -23.39 13.05 23.80
C GLN A 389 -24.68 13.74 24.34
N GLU A 390 -24.50 14.75 25.17
CA GLU A 390 -25.63 15.52 25.73
C GLU A 390 -26.44 16.23 24.62
N LYS A 391 -25.77 16.89 23.66
CA LYS A 391 -26.45 17.51 22.52
C LYS A 391 -27.20 16.50 21.64
N GLN A 392 -26.66 15.27 21.44
CA GLN A 392 -27.36 14.23 20.70
C GLN A 392 -28.58 13.70 21.46
N LYS A 393 -28.44 13.52 22.76
CA LYS A 393 -29.51 13.10 23.65
C LYS A 393 -30.66 14.13 23.63
N GLN A 394 -30.34 15.42 23.81
CA GLN A 394 -31.30 16.51 23.72
C GLN A 394 -31.99 16.58 22.35
N LYS A 395 -31.25 16.43 21.28
CA LYS A 395 -31.84 16.42 19.92
C LYS A 395 -32.74 15.20 19.69
N ALA A 396 -32.38 14.03 20.22
CA ALA A 396 -33.22 12.81 20.16
C ALA A 396 -34.52 13.02 20.94
N ILE A 397 -34.45 13.59 22.13
CA ILE A 397 -35.63 13.96 22.98
C ILE A 397 -36.53 14.95 22.22
N GLN A 398 -35.97 16.03 21.68
CA GLN A 398 -36.73 16.99 20.88
C GLN A 398 -37.42 16.38 19.66
N ASN A 399 -36.73 15.47 18.95
CA ASN A 399 -37.33 14.78 17.82
C ASN A 399 -38.44 13.81 18.24
N ALA A 400 -38.29 13.12 19.38
CA ALA A 400 -39.33 12.28 19.95
C ALA A 400 -40.56 13.08 20.38
N ILE A 401 -40.35 14.24 21.04
CA ILE A 401 -41.43 15.16 21.41
C ILE A 401 -42.17 15.66 20.16
N LYS A 402 -41.47 16.07 19.11
CA LYS A 402 -42.07 16.50 17.87
C LYS A 402 -42.89 15.39 17.19
N LEU A 403 -42.39 14.15 17.22
CA LEU A 403 -43.10 13.00 16.64
C LEU A 403 -44.41 12.72 17.41
N LEU A 404 -44.34 12.73 18.73
CA LEU A 404 -45.51 12.52 19.61
C LEU A 404 -46.54 13.65 19.45
N ALA A 405 -46.09 14.90 19.43
CA ALA A 405 -46.93 16.06 19.17
C ALA A 405 -47.65 16.01 17.81
N ALA A 406 -46.93 15.55 16.74
CA ALA A 406 -47.51 15.37 15.42
C ALA A 406 -48.57 14.26 15.36
N GLN A 407 -48.58 13.34 16.33
CA GLN A 407 -49.58 12.31 16.51
C GLN A 407 -50.68 12.65 17.52
N GLY A 408 -50.72 13.90 18.00
CA GLY A 408 -51.77 14.39 18.92
C GLY A 408 -51.53 14.11 20.40
N PHE A 409 -50.32 13.63 20.77
CA PHE A 409 -49.96 13.42 22.18
C PHE A 409 -49.38 14.69 22.80
N THR A 410 -49.77 15.04 24.02
CA THR A 410 -49.17 16.09 24.86
C THR A 410 -48.08 15.46 25.73
N VAL A 411 -46.84 15.94 25.60
CA VAL A 411 -45.69 15.48 26.39
C VAL A 411 -45.46 16.46 27.52
N SER A 412 -45.61 16.04 28.78
CA SER A 412 -45.26 16.82 29.98
C SER A 412 -44.01 16.22 30.63
N GLU A 413 -43.15 17.10 31.20
CA GLU A 413 -42.02 16.64 32.04
C GLU A 413 -42.54 16.02 33.33
N ASN A 414 -42.07 14.81 33.66
CA ASN A 414 -42.38 14.19 34.95
C ASN A 414 -41.46 14.82 36.03
N PRO A 415 -41.98 15.50 37.07
CA PRO A 415 -41.15 16.14 38.07
C PRO A 415 -40.42 15.17 39.03
N ASN A 416 -40.71 13.84 38.94
CA ASN A 416 -40.02 12.79 39.69
C ASN A 416 -39.50 11.72 38.74
N PRO A 417 -38.25 11.83 38.21
CA PRO A 417 -37.65 10.70 37.53
C PRO A 417 -37.40 9.59 38.57
N ALA A 418 -38.00 8.41 38.36
CA ALA A 418 -37.71 7.23 39.18
C ALA A 418 -36.19 6.96 39.17
N VAL A 419 -35.60 6.82 40.35
CA VAL A 419 -34.20 6.51 40.66
C VAL A 419 -33.82 5.14 40.03
#